data_47dbb38c6d86c821ffd1394c61be747d
#
_entry.id   47dbb38c6d86c821ffd1394c61be747d
#
_cell.length_a   1.000
_cell.length_b   1.000
_cell.length_c   1.000
_cell.angle_alpha   90.00
_cell.angle_beta   90.00
_cell.angle_gamma   90.00
#
_symmetry.space_group_name_H-M   'P 1'
#
loop_
_entity.id
_entity.type
_entity.pdbx_description
1 polymer ?
#
loop_
_entity_poly.entity_id
_entity_poly.type
_entity_poly.pdbx_seq_one_letter_code
_entity_poly.pdbx_strand_id
1 'polypeptide(L)'
;MAPEPRPSNPEDVRMALRAARLYHFEGATQAEIAAVLGVSRPTAGRLIARARAQGLVRIEIVVPDELRATVHTDLERELEAAYGLTEAVVLGEAPDDSPASLAPLARAAVSVLGRRLRPQATLGFTWGPETIAVATELGPHSARCATVVQLDGSLTSSDYQTGVEFTLGRCATQLQAAPVRLHAPLYADAATVTALEQDSVLGLAIALGRDAEVMMFGVGTVSTATTLFEGSYLDTALLDELRGLGAVGEIGGRFFRADGTDLPGSLAARTVSVGLDAIRACGCTVLISGGESKHQAVLGALRGGLATILVTDIECARWLLEKKEGAGP
;
A
#
# COMPACT_ATOMS: atom_id res chain seq x y z
N MET A 1 -30.97 1.87 26.49
CA MET A 1 -31.68 0.58 26.67
C MET A 1 -32.03 0.09 25.26
N ALA A 2 -31.28 -0.85 24.72
CA ALA A 2 -31.59 -1.44 23.43
C ALA A 2 -32.83 -2.32 23.56
N PRO A 3 -33.76 -2.34 22.60
CA PRO A 3 -34.95 -3.17 22.68
C PRO A 3 -34.57 -4.65 22.69
N GLU A 4 -35.09 -5.41 23.63
CA GLU A 4 -34.93 -6.86 23.68
C GLU A 4 -35.37 -7.50 22.35
N PRO A 5 -34.61 -8.46 21.82
CA PRO A 5 -34.98 -9.14 20.59
C PRO A 5 -36.30 -9.90 20.81
N ARG A 6 -37.33 -9.57 20.04
CA ARG A 6 -38.60 -10.30 20.02
C ARG A 6 -38.31 -11.78 19.78
N PRO A 7 -38.98 -12.71 20.51
CA PRO A 7 -38.80 -14.13 20.27
C PRO A 7 -39.09 -14.46 18.80
N SER A 8 -38.14 -15.12 18.18
CA SER A 8 -38.21 -15.47 16.74
C SER A 8 -39.39 -16.44 16.55
N ASN A 9 -40.35 -16.07 15.68
CA ASN A 9 -41.41 -16.99 15.29
C ASN A 9 -40.75 -18.27 14.71
N PRO A 10 -41.13 -19.48 15.14
CA PRO A 10 -40.58 -20.73 14.63
C PRO A 10 -40.63 -20.85 13.07
N GLU A 11 -41.64 -20.28 12.45
CA GLU A 11 -41.75 -20.24 10.99
C GLU A 11 -40.68 -19.35 10.34
N ASP A 12 -40.40 -18.19 10.94
CA ASP A 12 -39.35 -17.30 10.49
C ASP A 12 -37.96 -17.95 10.57
N VAL A 13 -37.70 -18.70 11.65
CA VAL A 13 -36.46 -19.47 11.81
C VAL A 13 -36.34 -20.58 10.78
N ARG A 14 -37.43 -21.30 10.54
CA ARG A 14 -37.49 -22.35 9.51
C ARG A 14 -37.21 -21.82 8.11
N MET A 15 -37.78 -20.69 7.76
CA MET A 15 -37.55 -20.04 6.46
C MET A 15 -36.10 -19.55 6.34
N ALA A 16 -35.54 -18.98 7.39
CA ALA A 16 -34.13 -18.56 7.40
C ALA A 16 -33.16 -19.74 7.24
N LEU A 17 -33.41 -20.85 7.96
CA LEU A 17 -32.64 -22.10 7.83
C LEU A 17 -32.72 -22.68 6.41
N ARG A 18 -33.92 -22.69 5.82
CA ARG A 18 -34.12 -23.21 4.48
C ARG A 18 -33.41 -22.35 3.42
N ALA A 19 -33.51 -21.03 3.52
CA ALA A 19 -32.79 -20.10 2.66
C ALA A 19 -31.26 -20.27 2.79
N ALA A 20 -30.77 -20.38 4.02
CA ALA A 20 -29.35 -20.58 4.27
C ALA A 20 -28.82 -21.91 3.74
N ARG A 21 -29.61 -23.00 3.86
CA ARG A 21 -29.24 -24.31 3.29
C ARG A 21 -29.12 -24.26 1.78
N LEU A 22 -30.11 -23.71 1.09
CA LEU A 22 -30.09 -23.55 -0.37
C LEU A 22 -28.87 -22.74 -0.80
N TYR A 23 -28.55 -21.65 -0.07
CA TYR A 23 -27.41 -20.78 -0.40
C TYR A 23 -26.05 -21.46 -0.17
N HIS A 24 -25.84 -22.02 1.04
CA HIS A 24 -24.51 -22.48 1.46
C HIS A 24 -24.18 -23.92 1.04
N PHE A 25 -25.17 -24.81 0.94
CA PHE A 25 -24.95 -26.22 0.58
C PHE A 25 -25.27 -26.52 -0.88
N GLU A 26 -26.27 -25.84 -1.44
CA GLU A 26 -26.73 -26.10 -2.80
C GLU A 26 -26.24 -25.07 -3.81
N GLY A 27 -25.56 -24.00 -3.34
CA GLY A 27 -24.99 -22.95 -4.19
C GLY A 27 -26.04 -22.09 -4.93
N ALA A 28 -27.29 -22.13 -4.48
CA ALA A 28 -28.38 -21.44 -5.14
C ALA A 28 -28.23 -19.90 -5.03
N THR A 29 -28.51 -19.20 -6.09
CA THR A 29 -28.59 -17.74 -6.12
C THR A 29 -29.78 -17.21 -5.31
N GLN A 30 -29.73 -15.95 -4.89
CA GLN A 30 -30.87 -15.33 -4.20
C GLN A 30 -32.17 -15.32 -5.05
N ALA A 31 -32.06 -15.30 -6.37
CA ALA A 31 -33.21 -15.37 -7.27
C ALA A 31 -33.86 -16.77 -7.28
N GLU A 32 -33.05 -17.82 -7.34
CA GLU A 32 -33.50 -19.21 -7.26
C GLU A 32 -34.11 -19.53 -5.89
N ILE A 33 -33.47 -19.07 -4.81
CA ILE A 33 -33.99 -19.21 -3.44
C ILE A 33 -35.36 -18.51 -3.32
N ALA A 34 -35.49 -17.32 -3.87
CA ALA A 34 -36.76 -16.59 -3.89
C ALA A 34 -37.87 -17.37 -4.59
N ALA A 35 -37.59 -17.98 -5.75
CA ALA A 35 -38.50 -18.80 -6.48
C ALA A 35 -38.92 -20.07 -5.70
N VAL A 36 -37.93 -20.77 -5.10
CA VAL A 36 -38.17 -22.00 -4.31
C VAL A 36 -38.99 -21.72 -3.05
N LEU A 37 -38.74 -20.58 -2.39
CA LEU A 37 -39.43 -20.24 -1.15
C LEU A 37 -40.71 -19.41 -1.34
N GLY A 38 -41.04 -19.04 -2.57
CA GLY A 38 -42.23 -18.22 -2.87
C GLY A 38 -42.14 -16.79 -2.30
N VAL A 39 -40.93 -16.21 -2.25
CA VAL A 39 -40.70 -14.87 -1.69
C VAL A 39 -40.01 -13.94 -2.71
N SER A 40 -39.89 -12.66 -2.41
CA SER A 40 -39.12 -11.75 -3.26
C SER A 40 -37.60 -11.96 -3.10
N ARG A 41 -36.78 -11.63 -4.12
CA ARG A 41 -35.31 -11.69 -4.06
C ARG A 41 -34.73 -10.90 -2.87
N PRO A 42 -35.17 -9.66 -2.56
CA PRO A 42 -34.73 -8.96 -1.36
C PRO A 42 -35.07 -9.71 -0.06
N THR A 43 -36.22 -10.42 -0.03
CA THR A 43 -36.63 -11.22 1.14
C THR A 43 -35.73 -12.45 1.29
N ALA A 44 -35.36 -13.14 0.22
CA ALA A 44 -34.40 -14.24 0.25
C ALA A 44 -33.04 -13.78 0.80
N GLY A 45 -32.53 -12.64 0.36
CA GLY A 45 -31.30 -12.04 0.91
C GLY A 45 -31.40 -11.75 2.40
N ARG A 46 -32.54 -11.19 2.87
CA ARG A 46 -32.78 -10.93 4.31
C ARG A 46 -32.87 -12.21 5.13
N LEU A 47 -33.44 -13.28 4.61
CA LEU A 47 -33.51 -14.58 5.29
C LEU A 47 -32.12 -15.19 5.47
N ILE A 48 -31.24 -15.11 4.45
CA ILE A 48 -29.84 -15.58 4.54
C ILE A 48 -29.06 -14.76 5.59
N ALA A 49 -29.18 -13.42 5.53
CA ALA A 49 -28.54 -12.53 6.50
C ALA A 49 -29.04 -12.79 7.94
N ARG A 50 -30.34 -13.01 8.12
CA ARG A 50 -30.96 -13.36 9.42
C ARG A 50 -30.39 -14.68 9.97
N ALA A 51 -30.24 -15.71 9.11
CA ALA A 51 -29.66 -16.98 9.55
C ALA A 51 -28.26 -16.81 10.12
N ARG A 52 -27.44 -15.96 9.52
CA ARG A 52 -26.10 -15.61 10.05
C ARG A 52 -26.21 -14.83 11.37
N ALA A 53 -27.01 -13.78 11.41
CA ALA A 53 -27.16 -12.90 12.57
C ALA A 53 -27.71 -13.65 13.81
N GLN A 54 -28.53 -14.68 13.61
CA GLN A 54 -29.08 -15.53 14.67
C GLN A 54 -28.19 -16.74 15.02
N GLY A 55 -26.99 -16.84 14.43
CA GLY A 55 -26.07 -17.95 14.69
C GLY A 55 -26.53 -19.32 14.17
N LEU A 56 -27.55 -19.34 13.27
CA LEU A 56 -28.06 -20.57 12.65
C LEU A 56 -27.09 -21.14 11.60
N VAL A 57 -26.14 -20.31 11.15
CA VAL A 57 -25.06 -20.68 10.22
C VAL A 57 -23.75 -20.25 10.84
N ARG A 58 -22.82 -21.17 10.97
CA ARG A 58 -21.43 -20.91 11.31
C ARG A 58 -20.59 -21.18 10.06
N ILE A 59 -19.79 -20.19 9.64
CA ILE A 59 -18.84 -20.33 8.54
C ILE A 59 -17.47 -20.23 9.18
N GLU A 60 -16.62 -21.20 8.94
CA GLU A 60 -15.23 -21.21 9.36
C GLU A 60 -14.34 -21.17 8.12
N ILE A 61 -13.40 -20.23 8.09
CA ILE A 61 -12.37 -20.17 7.07
C ILE A 61 -11.14 -20.83 7.66
N VAL A 62 -10.74 -21.96 7.10
CA VAL A 62 -9.60 -22.73 7.59
C VAL A 62 -8.43 -22.51 6.64
N VAL A 63 -7.34 -21.98 7.18
CA VAL A 63 -6.05 -21.93 6.46
C VAL A 63 -5.41 -23.31 6.58
N PRO A 64 -5.06 -24.00 5.48
CA PRO A 64 -4.34 -25.26 5.53
C PRO A 64 -3.05 -25.17 6.36
N ASP A 65 -2.70 -26.20 7.09
CA ASP A 65 -1.57 -26.18 8.02
C ASP A 65 -0.25 -25.82 7.33
N GLU A 66 -0.06 -26.28 6.09
CA GLU A 66 1.10 -25.96 5.27
C GLU A 66 1.21 -24.50 4.85
N LEU A 67 0.11 -23.74 4.89
CA LEU A 67 0.06 -22.33 4.53
C LEU A 67 0.00 -21.40 5.74
N ARG A 68 -0.17 -21.92 6.98
CA ARG A 68 -0.29 -21.11 8.20
C ARG A 68 0.95 -20.24 8.48
N ALA A 69 2.11 -20.68 8.03
CA ALA A 69 3.35 -19.90 8.17
C ALA A 69 3.49 -18.76 7.14
N THR A 70 2.66 -18.76 6.09
CA THR A 70 2.81 -17.83 4.95
C THR A 70 1.56 -17.00 4.67
N VAL A 71 0.41 -17.33 5.29
CA VAL A 71 -0.88 -16.66 5.06
C VAL A 71 -1.42 -16.17 6.40
N HIS A 72 -1.45 -14.87 6.58
CA HIS A 72 -1.77 -14.20 7.85
C HIS A 72 -3.05 -13.36 7.75
N THR A 73 -4.12 -13.94 7.19
CA THR A 73 -5.36 -13.24 6.86
C THR A 73 -6.05 -12.54 8.03
N ASP A 74 -5.86 -13.01 9.26
CA ASP A 74 -6.41 -12.34 10.44
C ASP A 74 -5.64 -11.05 10.75
N LEU A 75 -4.30 -11.08 10.71
CA LEU A 75 -3.47 -9.88 10.87
C LEU A 75 -3.70 -8.87 9.73
N GLU A 76 -3.83 -9.35 8.50
CA GLU A 76 -4.14 -8.51 7.33
C GLU A 76 -5.44 -7.75 7.55
N ARG A 77 -6.52 -8.45 7.94
CA ARG A 77 -7.83 -7.84 8.22
C ARG A 77 -7.78 -6.87 9.41
N GLU A 78 -7.03 -7.18 10.46
CA GLU A 78 -6.87 -6.28 11.60
C GLU A 78 -6.13 -4.99 11.21
N LEU A 79 -5.08 -5.08 10.38
CA LEU A 79 -4.37 -3.92 9.84
C LEU A 79 -5.28 -3.07 8.92
N GLU A 80 -6.04 -3.72 8.03
CA GLU A 80 -7.01 -3.04 7.15
C GLU A 80 -8.02 -2.25 7.97
N ALA A 81 -8.59 -2.86 9.00
CA ALA A 81 -9.54 -2.19 9.91
C ALA A 81 -8.88 -1.09 10.76
N ALA A 82 -7.64 -1.31 11.23
CA ALA A 82 -6.94 -0.38 12.10
C ALA A 82 -6.51 0.92 11.39
N TYR A 83 -6.08 0.81 10.12
CA TYR A 83 -5.50 1.91 9.37
C TYR A 83 -6.33 2.34 8.15
N GLY A 84 -7.48 1.72 7.90
CA GLY A 84 -8.35 2.03 6.77
C GLY A 84 -7.76 1.62 5.42
N LEU A 85 -6.94 0.57 5.41
CA LEU A 85 -6.33 0.07 4.19
C LEU A 85 -7.37 -0.65 3.32
N THR A 86 -7.17 -0.59 2.02
CA THR A 86 -7.93 -1.38 1.04
C THR A 86 -7.47 -2.84 1.03
N GLU A 87 -6.17 -3.06 1.31
CA GLU A 87 -5.56 -4.38 1.34
C GLU A 87 -4.28 -4.34 2.18
N ALA A 88 -4.07 -5.35 3.00
CA ALA A 88 -2.78 -5.63 3.63
C ALA A 88 -2.29 -7.01 3.18
N VAL A 89 -0.99 -7.17 2.97
CA VAL A 89 -0.34 -8.45 2.69
C VAL A 89 0.78 -8.62 3.69
N VAL A 90 0.66 -9.63 4.54
CA VAL A 90 1.60 -9.91 5.63
C VAL A 90 2.37 -11.20 5.33
N LEU A 91 3.70 -11.11 5.31
CA LEU A 91 4.60 -12.23 5.06
C LEU A 91 5.26 -12.71 6.35
N GLY A 92 5.61 -13.99 6.39
CA GLY A 92 6.09 -14.64 7.62
C GLY A 92 7.49 -14.25 8.07
N GLU A 93 8.33 -13.72 7.18
CA GLU A 93 9.73 -13.38 7.46
C GLU A 93 9.97 -11.88 7.30
N ALA A 94 10.64 -11.30 8.28
CA ALA A 94 11.12 -9.91 8.19
C ALA A 94 12.35 -9.86 7.27
N PRO A 95 12.46 -8.84 6.41
CA PRO A 95 13.68 -8.63 5.64
C PRO A 95 14.82 -8.23 6.56
N ASP A 96 16.02 -8.73 6.25
CA ASP A 96 17.28 -8.26 6.81
C ASP A 96 17.85 -7.11 5.95
N ASP A 97 19.09 -6.69 6.24
CA ASP A 97 19.74 -5.60 5.49
C ASP A 97 20.20 -6.03 4.07
N SER A 98 19.97 -7.29 3.65
CA SER A 98 20.36 -7.75 2.33
C SER A 98 19.29 -7.45 1.28
N PRO A 99 19.65 -7.00 0.06
CA PRO A 99 18.67 -6.79 -1.00
C PRO A 99 17.87 -8.05 -1.37
N ALA A 100 18.45 -9.23 -1.19
CA ALA A 100 17.80 -10.51 -1.49
C ALA A 100 16.63 -10.81 -0.53
N SER A 101 16.67 -10.31 0.70
CA SER A 101 15.62 -10.51 1.69
C SER A 101 14.31 -9.78 1.34
N LEU A 102 14.37 -8.79 0.44
CA LEU A 102 13.19 -8.10 -0.07
C LEU A 102 12.38 -8.90 -1.10
N ALA A 103 12.94 -9.99 -1.64
CA ALA A 103 12.28 -10.75 -2.70
C ALA A 103 10.88 -11.29 -2.32
N PRO A 104 10.60 -11.78 -1.11
CA PRO A 104 9.25 -12.17 -0.71
C PRO A 104 8.25 -11.01 -0.76
N LEU A 105 8.62 -9.84 -0.19
CA LEU A 105 7.78 -8.62 -0.24
C LEU A 105 7.57 -8.17 -1.69
N ALA A 106 8.61 -8.20 -2.50
CA ALA A 106 8.55 -7.83 -3.91
C ALA A 106 7.59 -8.73 -4.71
N ARG A 107 7.64 -10.06 -4.53
CA ARG A 107 6.71 -11.00 -5.17
C ARG A 107 5.26 -10.75 -4.76
N ALA A 108 5.02 -10.46 -3.50
CA ALA A 108 3.69 -10.09 -3.03
C ALA A 108 3.22 -8.77 -3.67
N ALA A 109 4.09 -7.76 -3.74
CA ALA A 109 3.78 -6.50 -4.41
C ALA A 109 3.50 -6.69 -5.92
N VAL A 110 4.25 -7.55 -6.62
CA VAL A 110 3.98 -7.91 -8.03
C VAL A 110 2.58 -8.52 -8.16
N SER A 111 2.18 -9.39 -7.24
CA SER A 111 0.83 -9.96 -7.22
C SER A 111 -0.25 -8.89 -7.01
N VAL A 112 -0.01 -7.92 -6.10
CA VAL A 112 -0.89 -6.76 -5.90
C VAL A 112 -0.99 -5.94 -7.19
N LEU A 113 0.13 -5.57 -7.79
CA LEU A 113 0.16 -4.81 -9.05
C LEU A 113 -0.61 -5.53 -10.16
N GLY A 114 -0.49 -6.87 -10.25
CA GLY A 114 -1.23 -7.70 -11.22
C GLY A 114 -2.74 -7.56 -11.12
N ARG A 115 -3.27 -7.30 -9.93
CA ARG A 115 -4.71 -7.11 -9.68
C ARG A 115 -5.16 -5.64 -9.80
N ARG A 116 -4.26 -4.69 -9.64
CA ARG A 116 -4.57 -3.25 -9.57
C ARG A 116 -4.29 -2.50 -10.87
N LEU A 117 -3.26 -2.88 -11.62
CA LEU A 117 -2.92 -2.24 -12.88
C LEU A 117 -3.93 -2.60 -13.98
N ARG A 118 -4.27 -1.60 -14.77
CA ARG A 118 -5.10 -1.71 -15.96
C ARG A 118 -4.28 -1.29 -17.19
N PRO A 119 -4.62 -1.78 -18.40
CA PRO A 119 -3.83 -1.48 -19.61
C PRO A 119 -3.65 0.01 -19.92
N GLN A 120 -4.57 0.88 -19.47
CA GLN A 120 -4.50 2.32 -19.70
C GLN A 120 -3.93 3.10 -18.52
N ALA A 121 -3.66 2.44 -17.39
CA ALA A 121 -3.20 3.10 -16.18
C ALA A 121 -1.75 3.60 -16.28
N THR A 122 -1.44 4.59 -15.46
CA THR A 122 -0.09 5.05 -15.19
C THR A 122 0.38 4.48 -13.84
N LEU A 123 1.54 3.82 -13.85
CA LEU A 123 2.25 3.38 -12.65
C LEU A 123 3.34 4.38 -12.31
N GLY A 124 3.22 5.04 -11.16
CA GLY A 124 4.29 5.85 -10.58
C GLY A 124 5.16 5.04 -9.61
N PHE A 125 6.45 5.33 -9.54
CA PHE A 125 7.32 4.72 -8.53
C PHE A 125 8.37 5.73 -8.02
N THR A 126 8.72 5.64 -6.72
CA THR A 126 9.94 6.25 -6.19
C THR A 126 11.08 5.25 -6.32
N TRP A 127 12.31 5.76 -6.49
CA TRP A 127 13.46 4.86 -6.51
C TRP A 127 13.82 4.40 -5.08
N GLY A 128 14.42 3.22 -4.98
CA GLY A 128 14.83 2.61 -3.72
C GLY A 128 14.93 1.10 -3.81
N PRO A 129 15.47 0.45 -2.77
CA PRO A 129 15.71 -1.00 -2.76
C PRO A 129 14.42 -1.81 -2.93
N GLU A 130 13.30 -1.36 -2.36
CA GLU A 130 12.01 -2.05 -2.46
C GLU A 130 11.49 -2.06 -3.91
N THR A 131 11.57 -0.94 -4.60
CA THR A 131 11.11 -0.85 -6.00
C THR A 131 12.05 -1.53 -6.99
N ILE A 132 13.36 -1.56 -6.69
CA ILE A 132 14.34 -2.39 -7.43
C ILE A 132 13.98 -3.87 -7.28
N ALA A 133 13.66 -4.33 -6.06
CA ALA A 133 13.26 -5.70 -5.81
C ALA A 133 11.97 -6.06 -6.57
N VAL A 134 10.96 -5.18 -6.56
CA VAL A 134 9.73 -5.36 -7.35
C VAL A 134 10.05 -5.47 -8.84
N ALA A 135 10.87 -4.57 -9.38
CA ALA A 135 11.28 -4.62 -10.78
C ALA A 135 12.01 -5.92 -11.13
N THR A 136 12.80 -6.46 -10.22
CA THR A 136 13.50 -7.74 -10.36
C THR A 136 12.53 -8.91 -10.46
N GLU A 137 11.52 -8.96 -9.62
CA GLU A 137 10.52 -10.03 -9.56
C GLU A 137 9.43 -9.91 -10.64
N LEU A 138 9.29 -8.75 -11.31
CA LEU A 138 8.37 -8.61 -12.45
C LEU A 138 8.76 -9.57 -13.58
N GLY A 139 7.81 -10.44 -13.93
CA GLY A 139 7.92 -11.37 -15.05
C GLY A 139 7.02 -10.97 -16.23
N PRO A 140 7.20 -11.64 -17.39
CA PRO A 140 6.29 -11.47 -18.52
C PRO A 140 4.87 -11.87 -18.10
N HIS A 141 3.89 -11.05 -18.45
CA HIS A 141 2.46 -11.24 -18.13
C HIS A 141 2.04 -10.98 -16.67
N SER A 142 2.90 -10.40 -15.83
CA SER A 142 2.51 -10.00 -14.45
C SER A 142 1.35 -9.02 -14.43
N ALA A 143 1.38 -8.02 -15.30
CA ALA A 143 0.35 -6.99 -15.49
C ALA A 143 0.61 -6.22 -16.80
N ARG A 144 -0.25 -5.24 -17.10
CA ARG A 144 -0.04 -4.25 -18.17
C ARG A 144 -0.46 -2.87 -17.70
N CYS A 145 0.27 -1.84 -18.15
CA CYS A 145 -0.15 -0.44 -18.00
C CYS A 145 0.29 0.38 -19.23
N ALA A 146 -0.22 1.59 -19.37
CA ALA A 146 0.14 2.46 -20.50
C ALA A 146 1.49 3.14 -20.26
N THR A 147 1.75 3.59 -19.03
CA THR A 147 2.92 4.39 -18.69
C THR A 147 3.52 3.95 -17.36
N VAL A 148 4.84 3.98 -17.27
CA VAL A 148 5.58 3.91 -16.00
C VAL A 148 6.33 5.22 -15.84
N VAL A 149 6.08 5.94 -14.74
CA VAL A 149 6.66 7.26 -14.47
C VAL A 149 7.46 7.27 -13.16
N GLN A 150 8.63 7.88 -13.21
CA GLN A 150 9.45 8.15 -12.03
C GLN A 150 8.86 9.34 -11.26
N LEU A 151 8.63 9.18 -9.94
CA LEU A 151 7.97 10.18 -9.11
C LEU A 151 8.91 11.18 -8.44
N ASP A 152 10.20 10.88 -8.36
CA ASP A 152 11.20 11.63 -7.59
C ASP A 152 12.51 11.79 -8.37
N GLY A 153 13.19 12.91 -8.22
CA GLY A 153 14.48 13.16 -8.84
C GLY A 153 15.55 12.18 -8.34
N SER A 154 16.52 11.86 -9.18
CA SER A 154 17.53 10.85 -8.88
C SER A 154 18.97 11.25 -9.20
N LEU A 155 19.17 12.40 -9.84
CA LEU A 155 20.52 12.85 -10.13
C LEU A 155 21.22 13.31 -8.85
N THR A 156 22.45 12.87 -8.68
CA THR A 156 23.33 13.24 -7.57
C THR A 156 24.69 13.66 -8.10
N SER A 157 25.44 14.41 -7.31
CA SER A 157 26.83 14.78 -7.62
C SER A 157 27.83 13.66 -7.29
N SER A 158 27.41 12.62 -6.58
CA SER A 158 28.21 11.43 -6.27
C SER A 158 28.01 10.35 -7.33
N ASP A 159 28.89 9.36 -7.38
CA ASP A 159 28.76 8.18 -8.23
C ASP A 159 27.84 7.11 -7.63
N TYR A 160 26.72 7.54 -7.05
CA TYR A 160 25.75 6.66 -6.42
C TYR A 160 24.73 6.15 -7.42
N GLN A 161 24.54 4.83 -7.45
CA GLN A 161 23.62 4.16 -8.35
C GLN A 161 22.23 4.01 -7.70
N THR A 162 21.28 4.86 -8.05
CA THR A 162 19.91 4.85 -7.50
C THR A 162 19.07 3.66 -7.96
N GLY A 163 19.51 2.94 -8.99
CA GLY A 163 18.72 1.87 -9.59
C GLY A 163 17.53 2.32 -10.45
N VAL A 164 17.32 3.62 -10.60
CA VAL A 164 16.20 4.19 -11.40
C VAL A 164 16.16 3.63 -12.81
N GLU A 165 17.31 3.60 -13.52
CA GLU A 165 17.38 3.10 -14.89
C GLU A 165 16.92 1.65 -14.99
N PHE A 166 17.38 0.82 -14.05
CA PHE A 166 16.98 -0.57 -13.98
C PHE A 166 15.48 -0.69 -13.71
N THR A 167 14.98 -0.03 -12.70
CA THR A 167 13.55 -0.08 -12.30
C THR A 167 12.66 0.39 -13.43
N LEU A 168 12.92 1.56 -14.00
CA LEU A 168 12.14 2.13 -15.10
C LEU A 168 12.15 1.22 -16.33
N GLY A 169 13.34 0.81 -16.78
CA GLY A 169 13.49 -0.04 -17.96
C GLY A 169 12.86 -1.41 -17.79
N ARG A 170 13.04 -2.03 -16.61
CA ARG A 170 12.47 -3.33 -16.30
C ARG A 170 10.93 -3.27 -16.21
N CYS A 171 10.38 -2.29 -15.49
CA CYS A 171 8.94 -2.10 -15.42
C CYS A 171 8.35 -1.81 -16.80
N ALA A 172 8.93 -0.90 -17.58
CA ALA A 172 8.46 -0.61 -18.93
C ALA A 172 8.42 -1.85 -19.83
N THR A 173 9.47 -2.67 -19.80
CA THR A 173 9.55 -3.90 -20.60
C THR A 173 8.51 -4.94 -20.16
N GLN A 174 8.44 -5.25 -18.86
CA GLN A 174 7.60 -6.33 -18.37
C GLN A 174 6.11 -5.95 -18.37
N LEU A 175 5.77 -4.68 -18.13
CA LEU A 175 4.40 -4.18 -18.14
C LEU A 175 3.95 -3.70 -19.53
N GLN A 176 4.85 -3.74 -20.54
CA GLN A 176 4.61 -3.24 -21.90
C GLN A 176 4.17 -1.77 -21.93
N ALA A 177 4.82 -0.93 -21.13
CA ALA A 177 4.48 0.45 -20.87
C ALA A 177 5.50 1.43 -21.48
N ALA A 178 5.06 2.66 -21.76
CA ALA A 178 5.96 3.76 -22.12
C ALA A 178 6.69 4.26 -20.86
N PRO A 179 8.04 4.32 -20.85
CA PRO A 179 8.78 4.87 -19.73
C PRO A 179 8.79 6.40 -19.75
N VAL A 180 8.55 7.03 -18.59
CA VAL A 180 8.71 8.47 -18.40
C VAL A 180 9.66 8.72 -17.25
N ARG A 181 10.82 9.27 -17.56
CA ARG A 181 11.87 9.58 -16.59
C ARG A 181 11.79 11.02 -16.14
N LEU A 182 12.03 11.27 -14.86
CA LEU A 182 12.25 12.60 -14.30
C LEU A 182 13.75 12.92 -14.30
N HIS A 183 14.19 13.67 -15.32
CA HIS A 183 15.58 14.07 -15.49
C HIS A 183 15.95 15.27 -14.58
N ALA A 184 15.92 15.05 -13.27
CA ALA A 184 16.18 16.09 -12.27
C ALA A 184 16.95 15.53 -11.06
N PRO A 185 17.68 16.36 -10.31
CA PRO A 185 18.18 15.99 -9.02
C PRO A 185 17.03 15.84 -8.03
N LEU A 186 17.24 15.05 -6.95
CA LEU A 186 16.24 14.96 -5.88
C LEU A 186 16.10 16.27 -5.11
N TYR A 187 17.21 16.93 -4.85
CA TYR A 187 17.27 18.24 -4.18
C TYR A 187 17.95 19.28 -5.05
N ALA A 188 17.33 20.45 -5.16
CA ALA A 188 17.86 21.62 -5.86
C ALA A 188 17.52 22.89 -5.06
N ASP A 189 17.97 24.05 -5.52
CA ASP A 189 17.53 25.31 -4.94
C ASP A 189 16.03 25.53 -5.23
N ALA A 190 15.31 26.16 -4.29
CA ALA A 190 13.86 26.35 -4.40
C ALA A 190 13.42 27.04 -5.69
N ALA A 191 14.21 28.01 -6.19
CA ALA A 191 13.95 28.65 -7.48
C ALA A 191 14.09 27.66 -8.65
N THR A 192 15.05 26.75 -8.59
CA THR A 192 15.24 25.70 -9.60
C THR A 192 14.08 24.72 -9.58
N VAL A 193 13.61 24.29 -8.39
CA VAL A 193 12.43 23.42 -8.27
C VAL A 193 11.21 24.07 -8.93
N THR A 194 10.94 25.33 -8.61
CA THR A 194 9.84 26.09 -9.23
C THR A 194 9.99 26.16 -10.75
N ALA A 195 11.20 26.42 -11.26
CA ALA A 195 11.44 26.46 -12.69
C ALA A 195 11.23 25.09 -13.37
N LEU A 196 11.68 24.00 -12.74
CA LEU A 196 11.48 22.63 -13.23
C LEU A 196 9.99 22.24 -13.29
N GLU A 197 9.22 22.62 -12.28
CA GLU A 197 7.76 22.35 -12.26
C GLU A 197 7.00 23.11 -13.36
N GLN A 198 7.50 24.27 -13.78
CA GLN A 198 6.91 25.11 -14.84
C GLN A 198 7.44 24.77 -16.23
N ASP A 199 8.52 24.00 -16.33
CA ASP A 199 9.11 23.59 -17.60
C ASP A 199 8.20 22.65 -18.37
N SER A 200 8.01 22.91 -19.67
CA SER A 200 7.06 22.15 -20.51
C SER A 200 7.49 20.70 -20.77
N VAL A 201 8.77 20.37 -20.58
CA VAL A 201 9.31 19.02 -20.81
C VAL A 201 9.51 18.29 -19.47
N LEU A 202 10.22 18.91 -18.53
CA LEU A 202 10.53 18.32 -17.23
C LEU A 202 9.32 18.29 -16.31
N GLY A 203 8.49 19.33 -16.34
CA GLY A 203 7.23 19.39 -15.60
C GLY A 203 6.21 18.35 -16.03
N LEU A 204 6.31 17.82 -17.26
CA LEU A 204 5.43 16.75 -17.74
C LEU A 204 5.57 15.47 -16.88
N ALA A 205 6.77 15.07 -16.51
CA ALA A 205 6.99 13.88 -15.69
C ALA A 205 6.36 14.05 -14.30
N ILE A 206 6.50 15.25 -13.70
CA ILE A 206 5.90 15.57 -12.40
C ILE A 206 4.36 15.58 -12.50
N ALA A 207 3.80 16.16 -13.56
CA ALA A 207 2.36 16.17 -13.77
C ALA A 207 1.79 14.76 -13.95
N LEU A 208 2.41 13.94 -14.81
CA LEU A 208 2.03 12.52 -14.99
C LEU A 208 2.16 11.72 -13.69
N GLY A 209 3.18 12.02 -12.89
CA GLY A 209 3.37 11.39 -11.57
C GLY A 209 2.27 11.77 -10.59
N ARG A 210 1.82 13.03 -10.55
CA ARG A 210 0.69 13.48 -9.70
C ARG A 210 -0.63 12.79 -10.07
N ASP A 211 -0.83 12.53 -11.36
CA ASP A 211 -2.07 11.94 -11.88
C ASP A 211 -1.98 10.41 -12.03
N ALA A 212 -0.93 9.77 -11.50
CA ALA A 212 -0.76 8.32 -11.57
C ALA A 212 -1.89 7.60 -10.82
N GLU A 213 -2.51 6.62 -11.46
CA GLU A 213 -3.60 5.83 -10.87
C GLU A 213 -3.11 4.79 -9.87
N VAL A 214 -1.86 4.36 -10.00
CA VAL A 214 -1.19 3.46 -9.07
C VAL A 214 0.19 4.02 -8.77
N MET A 215 0.55 4.09 -7.49
CA MET A 215 1.90 4.46 -7.06
C MET A 215 2.49 3.36 -6.21
N MET A 216 3.77 3.03 -6.39
CA MET A 216 4.51 2.08 -5.55
C MET A 216 5.77 2.74 -4.98
N PHE A 217 6.04 2.47 -3.72
CA PHE A 217 7.19 3.04 -3.03
C PHE A 217 7.55 2.26 -1.75
N GLY A 218 8.79 2.40 -1.31
CA GLY A 218 9.20 2.10 0.05
C GLY A 218 9.13 3.32 0.95
N VAL A 219 9.50 3.18 2.23
CA VAL A 219 9.78 4.32 3.12
C VAL A 219 11.24 4.32 3.50
N GLY A 220 11.85 5.51 3.47
CA GLY A 220 13.14 5.77 4.08
C GLY A 220 13.01 6.13 5.56
N THR A 221 14.06 5.85 6.35
CA THR A 221 14.19 6.26 7.75
C THR A 221 15.06 7.51 7.86
N VAL A 222 15.05 8.15 9.03
CA VAL A 222 15.93 9.30 9.30
C VAL A 222 17.21 8.81 9.95
N SER A 223 18.07 8.14 9.18
CA SER A 223 19.30 7.52 9.66
C SER A 223 20.43 7.61 8.64
N THR A 224 21.64 7.30 9.06
CA THR A 224 22.82 7.22 8.18
C THR A 224 22.85 5.93 7.35
N ALA A 225 22.04 4.94 7.71
CA ALA A 225 21.89 3.69 6.97
C ALA A 225 20.72 3.80 5.95
N THR A 226 20.71 4.87 5.15
CA THR A 226 19.66 5.10 4.13
C THR A 226 20.30 5.48 2.80
N THR A 227 19.59 5.14 1.73
CA THR A 227 20.00 5.48 0.36
C THR A 227 20.21 6.99 0.15
N LEU A 228 19.46 7.84 0.87
CA LEU A 228 19.63 9.29 0.81
C LEU A 228 20.94 9.76 1.45
N PHE A 229 21.38 9.13 2.52
CA PHE A 229 22.67 9.43 3.14
C PHE A 229 23.84 8.84 2.35
N GLU A 230 23.75 7.58 1.96
CA GLU A 230 24.76 6.89 1.16
C GLU A 230 24.97 7.57 -0.20
N GLY A 231 23.90 8.04 -0.83
CA GLY A 231 23.92 8.78 -2.08
C GLY A 231 24.37 10.25 -1.94
N SER A 232 24.79 10.65 -0.75
CA SER A 232 25.22 12.04 -0.46
C SER A 232 24.14 13.10 -0.73
N TYR A 233 22.86 12.72 -0.66
CA TYR A 233 21.75 13.67 -0.73
C TYR A 233 21.53 14.40 0.61
N LEU A 234 21.90 13.75 1.73
CA LEU A 234 21.82 14.26 3.09
C LEU A 234 23.20 14.14 3.75
N ASP A 235 23.53 15.10 4.61
CA ASP A 235 24.66 15.03 5.52
C ASP A 235 24.17 14.83 6.97
N THR A 236 25.12 14.64 7.91
CA THR A 236 24.81 14.41 9.32
C THR A 236 24.09 15.60 9.96
N ALA A 237 24.48 16.85 9.59
CA ALA A 237 23.88 18.05 10.16
C ALA A 237 22.39 18.16 9.77
N LEU A 238 22.07 17.88 8.51
CA LEU A 238 20.70 17.89 8.00
C LEU A 238 19.86 16.74 8.60
N LEU A 239 20.46 15.55 8.79
CA LEU A 239 19.79 14.46 9.50
C LEU A 239 19.42 14.82 10.92
N ASP A 240 20.32 15.49 11.66
CA ASP A 240 20.06 15.92 13.03
C ASP A 240 19.01 17.03 13.08
N GLU A 241 18.99 17.95 12.11
CA GLU A 241 17.91 18.93 11.95
C GLU A 241 16.56 18.24 11.73
N LEU A 242 16.49 17.30 10.79
CA LEU A 242 15.27 16.55 10.49
C LEU A 242 14.74 15.78 11.70
N ARG A 243 15.62 15.13 12.46
CA ARG A 243 15.26 14.46 13.72
C ARG A 243 14.75 15.46 14.75
N GLY A 244 15.42 16.61 14.89
CA GLY A 244 15.01 17.70 15.80
C GLY A 244 13.62 18.26 15.45
N LEU A 245 13.22 18.23 14.18
CA LEU A 245 11.91 18.62 13.70
C LEU A 245 10.86 17.50 13.82
N GLY A 246 11.24 16.32 14.33
CA GLY A 246 10.36 15.18 14.55
C GLY A 246 10.10 14.32 13.31
N ALA A 247 10.97 14.34 12.30
CA ALA A 247 10.90 13.44 11.18
C ALA A 247 11.09 11.99 11.62
N VAL A 248 10.24 11.09 11.13
CA VAL A 248 10.33 9.64 11.38
C VAL A 248 10.54 8.83 10.10
N GLY A 249 10.21 9.40 8.95
CA GLY A 249 10.35 8.73 7.67
C GLY A 249 10.23 9.69 6.50
N GLU A 250 10.50 9.17 5.30
CA GLU A 250 10.36 9.89 4.04
C GLU A 250 9.84 8.98 2.91
N ILE A 251 9.24 9.60 1.90
CA ILE A 251 8.89 8.99 0.62
C ILE A 251 9.33 9.95 -0.48
N GLY A 252 10.20 9.48 -1.38
CA GLY A 252 10.71 10.29 -2.47
C GLY A 252 11.39 11.58 -2.02
N GLY A 253 12.15 11.52 -0.92
CA GLY A 253 12.85 12.66 -0.34
C GLY A 253 11.98 13.63 0.47
N ARG A 254 10.68 13.38 0.60
CA ARG A 254 9.74 14.20 1.39
C ARG A 254 9.49 13.59 2.74
N PHE A 255 9.93 14.30 3.78
CA PHE A 255 9.87 13.85 5.16
C PHE A 255 8.52 14.12 5.81
N PHE A 256 8.16 13.24 6.76
CA PHE A 256 6.93 13.34 7.55
C PHE A 256 7.17 12.96 9.02
N ARG A 257 6.25 13.38 9.89
CA ARG A 257 6.25 13.12 11.33
C ARG A 257 5.53 11.83 11.69
N ALA A 258 5.61 11.43 12.95
CA ALA A 258 4.97 10.22 13.46
C ALA A 258 3.43 10.21 13.36
N ASP A 259 2.80 11.37 13.28
CA ASP A 259 1.36 11.53 13.01
C ASP A 259 1.03 11.54 11.51
N GLY A 260 2.06 11.44 10.65
CA GLY A 260 1.94 11.46 9.20
C GLY A 260 1.82 12.86 8.60
N THR A 261 1.96 13.92 9.39
CA THR A 261 1.97 15.29 8.86
C THR A 261 3.29 15.56 8.12
N ASP A 262 3.20 16.31 7.04
CA ASP A 262 4.36 16.72 6.25
C ASP A 262 5.33 17.55 7.10
N LEU A 263 6.61 17.31 6.92
CA LEU A 263 7.63 18.13 7.57
C LEU A 263 7.83 19.41 6.74
N PRO A 264 7.41 20.57 7.26
CA PRO A 264 7.65 21.84 6.58
C PRO A 264 9.12 22.23 6.72
N GLY A 265 9.61 23.06 5.82
CA GLY A 265 10.95 23.64 5.92
C GLY A 265 11.63 23.86 4.59
N SER A 266 12.88 24.31 4.66
CA SER A 266 13.68 24.64 3.47
C SER A 266 13.89 23.44 2.56
N LEU A 267 14.04 22.23 3.12
CA LEU A 267 14.23 21.01 2.34
C LEU A 267 13.00 20.64 1.52
N ALA A 268 11.79 20.79 2.08
CA ALA A 268 10.55 20.51 1.36
C ALA A 268 10.40 21.36 0.08
N ALA A 269 10.79 22.65 0.16
CA ALA A 269 10.78 23.57 -0.99
C ALA A 269 11.90 23.27 -2.01
N ARG A 270 12.90 22.49 -1.62
CA ARG A 270 14.04 22.10 -2.45
C ARG A 270 13.93 20.70 -3.03
N THR A 271 12.85 19.98 -2.74
CA THR A 271 12.65 18.58 -3.15
C THR A 271 11.94 18.52 -4.49
N VAL A 272 12.57 17.86 -5.46
CA VAL A 272 11.99 17.56 -6.78
C VAL A 272 11.37 16.18 -6.72
N SER A 273 10.12 16.12 -6.33
CA SER A 273 9.33 14.89 -6.33
C SER A 273 7.83 15.21 -6.28
N VAL A 274 7.02 14.22 -6.57
CA VAL A 274 5.57 14.31 -6.34
C VAL A 274 5.31 14.58 -4.86
N GLY A 275 4.38 15.49 -4.56
CA GLY A 275 4.04 15.86 -3.19
C GLY A 275 3.34 14.74 -2.42
N LEU A 276 3.46 14.73 -1.09
CA LEU A 276 2.75 13.77 -0.25
C LEU A 276 1.23 13.95 -0.34
N ASP A 277 0.75 15.15 -0.67
CA ASP A 277 -0.65 15.46 -0.97
C ASP A 277 -1.18 14.68 -2.18
N ALA A 278 -0.38 14.59 -3.26
CA ALA A 278 -0.72 13.80 -4.44
C ALA A 278 -0.69 12.29 -4.14
N ILE A 279 0.24 11.82 -3.32
CA ILE A 279 0.26 10.43 -2.84
C ILE A 279 -1.03 10.12 -2.06
N ARG A 280 -1.47 11.00 -1.15
CA ARG A 280 -2.73 10.85 -0.40
C ARG A 280 -3.96 10.87 -1.31
N ALA A 281 -3.92 11.65 -2.38
CA ALA A 281 -5.02 11.74 -3.34
C ALA A 281 -5.09 10.53 -4.29
N CYS A 282 -4.02 9.77 -4.44
CA CYS A 282 -3.97 8.60 -5.30
C CYS A 282 -4.82 7.46 -4.71
N GLY A 283 -5.75 6.94 -5.51
CA GLY A 283 -6.67 5.88 -5.07
C GLY A 283 -6.03 4.51 -4.85
N CYS A 284 -4.79 4.30 -5.32
CA CYS A 284 -4.07 3.03 -5.18
C CYS A 284 -2.57 3.30 -4.93
N THR A 285 -2.18 3.33 -3.67
CA THR A 285 -0.79 3.50 -3.26
C THR A 285 -0.31 2.23 -2.55
N VAL A 286 0.76 1.62 -3.07
CA VAL A 286 1.34 0.38 -2.56
C VAL A 286 2.63 0.71 -1.83
N LEU A 287 2.56 0.70 -0.50
CA LEU A 287 3.72 0.79 0.37
C LEU A 287 4.32 -0.61 0.58
N ILE A 288 5.58 -0.76 0.22
CA ILE A 288 6.33 -2.01 0.37
C ILE A 288 7.42 -1.74 1.38
N SER A 289 7.32 -2.32 2.56
CA SER A 289 8.28 -2.06 3.62
C SER A 289 8.20 -3.11 4.72
N GLY A 290 9.34 -3.47 5.28
CA GLY A 290 9.45 -4.41 6.39
C GLY A 290 10.77 -4.24 7.13
N GLY A 291 10.93 -5.00 8.22
CA GLY A 291 12.08 -4.93 9.12
C GLY A 291 11.93 -3.89 10.22
N GLU A 292 12.54 -4.17 11.38
CA GLU A 292 12.40 -3.40 12.62
C GLU A 292 12.75 -1.91 12.43
N SER A 293 13.81 -1.61 11.69
CA SER A 293 14.29 -0.24 11.46
C SER A 293 13.25 0.65 10.76
N LYS A 294 12.31 0.06 10.02
CA LYS A 294 11.27 0.77 9.25
C LYS A 294 9.97 1.01 10.02
N HIS A 295 9.74 0.38 11.16
CA HIS A 295 8.47 0.38 11.89
C HIS A 295 7.91 1.80 12.10
N GLN A 296 8.72 2.75 12.58
CA GLN A 296 8.26 4.12 12.84
C GLN A 296 7.89 4.86 11.55
N ALA A 297 8.65 4.65 10.49
CA ALA A 297 8.38 5.27 9.19
C ALA A 297 7.09 4.71 8.56
N VAL A 298 6.88 3.38 8.64
CA VAL A 298 5.63 2.74 8.18
C VAL A 298 4.44 3.27 8.97
N LEU A 299 4.54 3.36 10.31
CA LEU A 299 3.48 3.90 11.15
C LEU A 299 3.10 5.34 10.77
N GLY A 300 4.12 6.20 10.60
CA GLY A 300 3.90 7.58 10.15
C GLY A 300 3.23 7.65 8.79
N ALA A 301 3.66 6.83 7.82
CA ALA A 301 3.06 6.76 6.50
C ALA A 301 1.58 6.33 6.55
N LEU A 302 1.24 5.32 7.37
CA LEU A 302 -0.13 4.84 7.54
C LEU A 302 -1.02 5.90 8.21
N ARG A 303 -0.54 6.54 9.28
CA ARG A 303 -1.27 7.62 9.96
C ARG A 303 -1.49 8.83 9.06
N GLY A 304 -0.56 9.09 8.16
CA GLY A 304 -0.63 10.16 7.17
C GLY A 304 -1.52 9.85 5.97
N GLY A 305 -2.12 8.65 5.89
CA GLY A 305 -2.93 8.23 4.74
C GLY A 305 -2.12 8.13 3.44
N LEU A 306 -0.80 7.86 3.54
CA LEU A 306 0.10 7.78 2.37
C LEU A 306 0.02 6.42 1.68
N ALA A 307 -0.55 5.40 2.32
CA ALA A 307 -0.73 4.08 1.74
C ALA A 307 -2.17 3.62 1.81
N THR A 308 -2.69 3.08 0.71
CA THR A 308 -3.97 2.36 0.65
C THR A 308 -3.77 0.86 0.66
N ILE A 309 -2.57 0.40 0.31
CA ILE A 309 -2.16 -1.01 0.34
C ILE A 309 -0.81 -1.10 1.05
N LEU A 310 -0.68 -2.02 1.99
CA LEU A 310 0.56 -2.30 2.70
C LEU A 310 1.03 -3.73 2.39
N VAL A 311 2.28 -3.86 1.97
CA VAL A 311 2.98 -5.16 1.86
C VAL A 311 4.11 -5.14 2.89
N THR A 312 4.02 -5.99 3.91
CA THR A 312 4.95 -5.97 5.05
C THR A 312 5.20 -7.37 5.63
N ASP A 313 6.07 -7.45 6.62
CA ASP A 313 6.33 -8.68 7.38
C ASP A 313 5.49 -8.77 8.65
N ILE A 314 5.48 -9.96 9.24
CA ILE A 314 4.66 -10.29 10.43
C ILE A 314 5.08 -9.50 11.67
N GLU A 315 6.37 -9.18 11.83
CA GLU A 315 6.87 -8.45 13.00
C GLU A 315 6.44 -6.99 12.93
N CYS A 316 6.58 -6.36 11.76
CA CYS A 316 6.05 -5.04 11.50
C CYS A 316 4.52 -4.99 11.69
N ALA A 317 3.79 -5.98 11.16
CA ALA A 317 2.34 -6.06 11.29
C ALA A 317 1.89 -6.09 12.76
N ARG A 318 2.48 -6.96 13.58
CA ARG A 318 2.18 -7.07 15.01
C ARG A 318 2.51 -5.78 15.75
N TRP A 319 3.70 -5.23 15.51
CA TRP A 319 4.13 -3.98 16.12
C TRP A 319 3.18 -2.82 15.80
N LEU A 320 2.71 -2.71 14.56
CA LEU A 320 1.74 -1.68 14.14
C LEU A 320 0.41 -1.81 14.91
N LEU A 321 -0.10 -3.02 15.08
CA LEU A 321 -1.35 -3.27 15.82
C LEU A 321 -1.22 -2.90 17.31
N GLU A 322 -0.10 -3.25 17.97
CA GLU A 322 0.20 -2.85 19.34
C GLU A 322 0.21 -1.31 19.51
N LYS A 323 0.75 -0.57 18.53
CA LYS A 323 0.79 0.91 18.56
C LYS A 323 -0.56 1.57 18.32
N LYS A 324 -1.50 0.87 17.70
CA LYS A 324 -2.88 1.34 17.54
C LYS A 324 -3.65 1.22 18.87
N GLU A 325 -3.51 0.11 19.58
CA GLU A 325 -4.18 -0.12 20.87
C GLU A 325 -3.68 0.83 21.97
N GLY A 326 -2.40 1.22 21.96
CA GLY A 326 -1.82 2.16 22.93
C GLY A 326 -2.20 3.63 22.69
N ALA A 327 -2.91 3.96 21.63
CA ALA A 327 -3.43 5.29 21.30
C ALA A 327 -4.94 5.39 21.63
N GLY A 328 -5.39 4.79 22.73
CA GLY A 328 -6.75 4.98 23.25
C GLY A 328 -7.01 6.45 23.64
N PRO A 329 -8.29 6.89 23.65
CA PRO A 329 -8.73 8.28 23.64
C PRO A 329 -8.22 9.14 24.79
#